data_a89cf86648062c945fba63ecaad74e44
#
_entry.id   a89cf86648062c945fba63ecaad74e44
#
_cell.length_a   1.000
_cell.length_b   1.000
_cell.length_c   1.000
_cell.angle_alpha   90.00
_cell.angle_beta   90.00
_cell.angle_gamma   90.00
#
_symmetry.space_group_name_H-M   'P 1'
#
loop_
_entity.id
_entity.type
_entity.pdbx_description
1 polymer ?
#
loop_
_entity_poly.entity_id
_entity_poly.type
_entity_poly.pdbx_seq_one_letter_code
_entity_poly.pdbx_strand_id
1 'polypeptide(L)'
;AVACQGFGASCWFPVKDSQSDEPDFGASIKVAVPNGLMNVSNGRYLGSEDLKNGYTRWDWEVKNPINTYDMTINIADYVHIHDNHKGLDLDYYVLRYNEAKARKHFEEVKPMMDCFQSKFGEYPFKEDGYKLVETPYLGMEHQSAVAYGNNYTQGYQGNDLSRTGVGLLFDYITIHESGHEWFGNSITSKDIADMWIHEGFTMYTEIAFIECQFGYEKAMVYAQGLQNSVSNDRPIIGHYGVNKEGSGDMYPKGALLLNTLRHVINNDAKWWALVLKYSETYKKHIIDTQTVVDFFNQESGMNLTPIFNEYLRYTSIPELEIRKKDKNFEVRWKTNETNFEMPLVLNVKNKKIRLTVTNHWKKLEGEIKSIRDIQPDKIAFYIKY
;
A
#
# COMPACT_ATOMS: atom_id res chain seq x y z
N ALA A 1 -5.78 23.89 0.55
CA ALA A 1 -4.97 22.74 0.90
C ALA A 1 -3.75 22.65 -0.02
N VAL A 2 -2.65 22.14 0.48
CA VAL A 2 -1.46 21.80 -0.30
C VAL A 2 -1.37 20.28 -0.38
N ALA A 3 -1.08 19.75 -1.57
CA ALA A 3 -0.83 18.33 -1.79
C ALA A 3 0.37 18.18 -2.73
N CYS A 4 1.33 17.34 -2.34
CA CYS A 4 2.49 16.97 -3.13
C CYS A 4 2.63 15.45 -3.06
N GLN A 5 3.02 14.80 -4.16
CA GLN A 5 3.24 13.36 -4.20
C GLN A 5 4.70 13.06 -4.55
N GLY A 6 5.44 12.51 -3.59
CA GLY A 6 6.85 12.18 -3.72
C GLY A 6 7.81 13.37 -3.88
N PHE A 7 7.41 14.41 -4.61
CA PHE A 7 8.11 15.69 -4.76
C PHE A 7 7.12 16.81 -5.06
N GLY A 8 7.60 18.06 -5.10
CA GLY A 8 6.78 19.25 -5.33
C GLY A 8 6.73 20.20 -4.14
N ALA A 9 7.24 19.79 -2.97
CA ALA A 9 7.28 20.62 -1.78
C ALA A 9 8.01 21.97 -2.02
N SER A 10 9.03 21.99 -2.85
CA SER A 10 9.76 23.21 -3.22
C SER A 10 8.92 24.24 -3.98
N CYS A 11 7.73 23.89 -4.45
CA CYS A 11 6.80 24.82 -5.06
C CYS A 11 6.16 25.79 -4.07
N TRP A 12 6.16 25.48 -2.77
CA TRP A 12 5.47 26.31 -1.77
C TRP A 12 6.33 26.68 -0.56
N PHE A 13 7.46 25.98 -0.29
CA PHE A 13 8.43 26.40 0.71
C PHE A 13 9.86 26.00 0.30
N PRO A 14 10.90 26.70 0.78
CA PRO A 14 12.28 26.40 0.43
C PRO A 14 12.74 25.10 1.10
N VAL A 15 12.98 24.06 0.31
CA VAL A 15 13.33 22.73 0.79
C VAL A 15 14.10 21.97 -0.28
N LYS A 16 14.85 20.93 0.09
CA LYS A 16 15.34 19.94 -0.87
C LYS A 16 14.14 19.10 -1.33
N ASP A 17 13.87 19.14 -2.62
CA ASP A 17 12.78 18.40 -3.24
C ASP A 17 13.29 17.03 -3.70
N SER A 18 13.51 16.16 -2.73
CA SER A 18 14.03 14.80 -2.91
C SER A 18 13.36 13.86 -1.95
N GLN A 19 12.88 12.72 -2.45
CA GLN A 19 12.23 11.71 -1.62
C GLN A 19 13.15 11.11 -0.55
N SER A 20 14.47 11.19 -0.75
CA SER A 20 15.46 10.76 0.25
C SER A 20 15.77 11.81 1.32
N ASP A 21 15.07 12.95 1.36
CA ASP A 21 15.32 14.01 2.33
C ASP A 21 14.19 14.11 3.35
N GLU A 22 14.39 13.46 4.48
CA GLU A 22 13.49 13.50 5.63
C GLU A 22 14.15 14.24 6.78
N PRO A 23 13.66 15.43 7.19
CA PRO A 23 14.12 16.07 8.42
C PRO A 23 14.00 15.14 9.64
N ASP A 24 15.14 14.76 10.22
CA ASP A 24 15.23 13.75 11.30
C ASP A 24 14.50 14.17 12.58
N PHE A 25 14.39 15.47 12.82
CA PHE A 25 13.82 16.05 14.05
C PHE A 25 12.42 16.63 13.85
N GLY A 26 11.75 16.24 12.78
CA GLY A 26 10.40 16.67 12.45
C GLY A 26 10.32 18.12 11.96
N ALA A 27 9.19 18.77 12.23
CA ALA A 27 8.90 20.10 11.72
C ALA A 27 8.03 20.92 12.67
N SER A 28 8.21 22.25 12.66
CA SER A 28 7.28 23.21 13.27
C SER A 28 6.56 23.99 12.18
N ILE A 29 5.23 23.90 12.13
CA ILE A 29 4.40 24.51 11.10
C ILE A 29 3.51 25.57 11.75
N LYS A 30 3.72 26.84 11.40
CA LYS A 30 2.98 27.98 11.96
C LYS A 30 2.35 28.79 10.84
N VAL A 31 1.03 28.79 10.78
CA VAL A 31 0.27 29.40 9.68
C VAL A 31 -0.74 30.40 10.19
N ALA A 32 -0.64 31.64 9.75
CA ALA A 32 -1.64 32.66 10.03
C ALA A 32 -2.71 32.66 8.93
N VAL A 33 -3.97 32.51 9.34
CA VAL A 33 -5.14 32.47 8.45
C VAL A 33 -6.17 33.51 8.87
N PRO A 34 -7.04 33.98 7.98
CA PRO A 34 -8.13 34.90 8.35
C PRO A 34 -8.96 34.35 9.50
N ASN A 35 -9.37 35.25 10.41
CA ASN A 35 -10.20 34.88 11.54
C ASN A 35 -11.47 34.14 11.09
N GLY A 36 -11.86 33.10 11.82
CA GLY A 36 -12.98 32.21 11.46
C GLY A 36 -12.59 31.00 10.63
N LEU A 37 -11.34 30.92 10.15
CA LEU A 37 -10.79 29.72 9.51
C LEU A 37 -9.78 29.04 10.44
N MET A 38 -9.62 27.74 10.24
CA MET A 38 -8.64 26.91 10.92
C MET A 38 -7.59 26.45 9.92
N ASN A 39 -6.30 26.45 10.33
CA ASN A 39 -5.27 25.68 9.64
C ASN A 39 -5.06 24.35 10.33
N VAL A 40 -5.05 23.26 9.58
CA VAL A 40 -4.70 21.91 10.03
C VAL A 40 -3.49 21.42 9.27
N SER A 41 -2.47 21.00 10.02
CA SER A 41 -1.20 20.49 9.48
C SER A 41 -0.80 19.17 10.14
N ASN A 42 0.37 18.64 9.76
CA ASN A 42 0.96 17.43 10.33
C ASN A 42 1.28 17.58 11.83
N GLY A 43 1.39 16.48 12.54
CA GLY A 43 1.80 16.44 13.95
C GLY A 43 0.71 16.89 14.93
N ARG A 44 1.14 17.40 16.08
CA ARG A 44 0.25 17.83 17.17
C ARG A 44 -0.09 19.32 17.09
N TYR A 45 -1.34 19.63 17.36
CA TYR A 45 -1.78 20.99 17.57
C TYR A 45 -1.23 21.52 18.91
N LEU A 46 -0.49 22.63 18.86
CA LEU A 46 0.12 23.26 20.02
C LEU A 46 -0.71 24.43 20.56
N GLY A 47 -1.51 25.05 19.73
CA GLY A 47 -2.33 26.19 20.10
C GLY A 47 -2.55 27.16 18.96
N SER A 48 -3.35 28.21 19.22
CA SER A 48 -3.58 29.29 18.28
C SER A 48 -3.49 30.65 18.97
N GLU A 49 -3.11 31.67 18.21
CA GLU A 49 -2.97 33.06 18.70
C GLU A 49 -3.69 34.01 17.75
N ASP A 50 -4.62 34.78 18.29
CA ASP A 50 -5.23 35.90 17.57
C ASP A 50 -4.21 37.04 17.46
N LEU A 51 -3.77 37.34 16.24
CA LEU A 51 -2.75 38.36 15.97
C LEU A 51 -3.28 39.82 16.04
N LYS A 52 -4.56 40.02 16.37
CA LYS A 52 -5.23 41.33 16.49
C LYS A 52 -5.23 42.17 15.19
N ASN A 53 -4.99 41.54 14.05
CA ASN A 53 -4.96 42.18 12.73
C ASN A 53 -5.93 41.52 11.75
N GLY A 54 -6.90 40.73 12.21
CA GLY A 54 -7.83 39.98 11.38
C GLY A 54 -7.37 38.56 11.04
N TYR A 55 -6.25 38.12 11.62
CA TYR A 55 -5.70 36.79 11.42
C TYR A 55 -5.49 36.04 12.73
N THR A 56 -5.62 34.73 12.70
CA THR A 56 -5.27 33.78 13.76
C THR A 56 -4.15 32.89 13.29
N ARG A 57 -3.05 32.78 14.07
CA ARG A 57 -1.96 31.85 13.83
C ARG A 57 -2.27 30.50 14.47
N TRP A 58 -2.05 29.43 13.74
CA TRP A 58 -2.21 28.03 14.18
C TRP A 58 -0.84 27.38 14.20
N ASP A 59 -0.45 26.81 15.35
CA ASP A 59 0.87 26.24 15.59
C ASP A 59 0.75 24.71 15.71
N TRP A 60 1.56 24.00 14.91
CA TRP A 60 1.64 22.55 14.84
C TRP A 60 3.09 22.09 14.99
N GLU A 61 3.31 20.89 15.53
CA GLU A 61 4.63 20.28 15.69
C GLU A 61 4.60 18.82 15.33
N VAL A 62 5.51 18.43 14.45
CA VAL A 62 5.83 17.03 14.12
C VAL A 62 7.10 16.67 14.88
N LYS A 63 7.09 15.57 15.62
CA LYS A 63 8.25 15.09 16.39
C LYS A 63 9.03 14.00 15.69
N ASN A 64 8.38 13.28 14.81
CA ASN A 64 8.99 12.18 14.05
C ASN A 64 9.68 12.71 12.79
N PRO A 65 10.64 11.95 12.20
CA PRO A 65 11.09 12.22 10.84
C PRO A 65 9.89 12.31 9.90
N ILE A 66 9.92 13.25 8.97
CA ILE A 66 8.83 13.48 8.01
C ILE A 66 9.39 13.84 6.65
N ASN A 67 8.94 13.15 5.60
CA ASN A 67 9.32 13.52 4.25
C ASN A 67 8.78 14.89 3.89
N THR A 68 9.54 15.66 3.12
CA THR A 68 9.18 17.05 2.78
C THR A 68 7.89 17.13 1.99
N TYR A 69 7.57 16.14 1.14
CA TYR A 69 6.34 16.13 0.36
C TYR A 69 5.08 15.90 1.22
N ASP A 70 5.24 15.27 2.40
CA ASP A 70 4.15 15.02 3.33
C ASP A 70 3.70 16.25 4.11
N MET A 71 4.54 17.29 4.17
CA MET A 71 4.18 18.52 4.87
C MET A 71 3.01 19.20 4.17
N THR A 72 1.93 19.47 4.91
CA THR A 72 0.70 20.00 4.35
C THR A 72 0.10 21.14 5.15
N ILE A 73 -0.64 22.00 4.46
CA ILE A 73 -1.50 23.05 5.05
C ILE A 73 -2.91 22.88 4.51
N ASN A 74 -3.88 22.76 5.41
CA ASN A 74 -5.28 22.64 5.07
C ASN A 74 -6.05 23.78 5.78
N ILE A 75 -6.71 24.65 5.02
CA ILE A 75 -7.37 25.84 5.56
C ILE A 75 -8.85 25.81 5.15
N ALA A 76 -9.73 25.74 6.15
CA ALA A 76 -11.18 25.80 5.95
C ALA A 76 -11.92 26.13 7.29
N ASP A 77 -13.26 26.21 7.22
CA ASP A 77 -14.13 26.21 8.41
C ASP A 77 -14.30 24.76 8.88
N TYR A 78 -13.25 24.24 9.52
CA TYR A 78 -13.25 22.89 10.07
C TYR A 78 -13.94 22.81 11.44
N VAL A 79 -14.56 21.65 11.68
CA VAL A 79 -14.88 21.14 13.03
C VAL A 79 -13.87 20.07 13.38
N HIS A 80 -13.42 20.08 14.62
CA HIS A 80 -12.55 19.04 15.17
C HIS A 80 -13.39 17.99 15.90
N ILE A 81 -13.23 16.74 15.50
CA ILE A 81 -13.80 15.58 16.17
C ILE A 81 -12.64 14.80 16.78
N HIS A 82 -12.59 14.75 18.10
CA HIS A 82 -11.59 13.96 18.82
C HIS A 82 -12.17 12.61 19.21
N ASP A 83 -11.37 11.56 19.05
CA ASP A 83 -11.63 10.20 19.51
C ASP A 83 -10.33 9.58 20.02
N ASN A 84 -10.41 8.44 20.69
CA ASN A 84 -9.24 7.70 21.16
C ASN A 84 -9.50 6.21 21.01
N HIS A 85 -8.50 5.50 20.52
CA HIS A 85 -8.56 4.05 20.38
C HIS A 85 -7.31 3.39 20.96
N LYS A 86 -7.45 2.68 22.08
CA LYS A 86 -6.36 1.94 22.73
C LYS A 86 -5.12 2.82 23.03
N GLY A 87 -5.35 4.09 23.38
CA GLY A 87 -4.31 5.05 23.71
C GLY A 87 -3.65 5.74 22.51
N LEU A 88 -4.21 5.58 21.32
CA LEU A 88 -3.90 6.37 20.14
C LEU A 88 -5.00 7.44 19.97
N ASP A 89 -4.59 8.71 19.87
CA ASP A 89 -5.51 9.80 19.55
C ASP A 89 -5.86 9.72 18.06
N LEU A 90 -7.16 9.81 17.80
CA LEU A 90 -7.75 9.83 16.47
C LEU A 90 -8.47 11.17 16.33
N ASP A 91 -7.95 12.04 15.48
CA ASP A 91 -8.47 13.39 15.30
C ASP A 91 -9.00 13.56 13.88
N TYR A 92 -10.24 14.00 13.73
CA TYR A 92 -10.85 14.22 12.42
C TYR A 92 -11.18 15.69 12.26
N TYR A 93 -10.67 16.31 11.22
CA TYR A 93 -10.95 17.70 10.86
C TYR A 93 -11.79 17.72 9.60
N VAL A 94 -13.07 18.07 9.74
CA VAL A 94 -14.05 17.96 8.66
C VAL A 94 -14.81 19.27 8.50
N LEU A 95 -15.32 19.51 7.31
CA LEU A 95 -16.14 20.69 7.05
C LEU A 95 -17.42 20.63 7.89
N ARG A 96 -17.79 21.73 8.49
CA ARG A 96 -18.90 21.82 9.46
C ARG A 96 -20.18 21.14 9.00
N TYR A 97 -20.53 21.30 7.73
CA TYR A 97 -21.76 20.71 7.16
C TYR A 97 -21.67 19.20 6.93
N ASN A 98 -20.47 18.59 7.06
CA ASN A 98 -20.25 17.15 6.92
C ASN A 98 -20.04 16.44 8.25
N GLU A 99 -20.03 17.14 9.39
CA GLU A 99 -19.71 16.57 10.71
C GLU A 99 -20.52 15.29 11.01
N ALA A 100 -21.83 15.31 10.79
CA ALA A 100 -22.70 14.16 11.08
C ALA A 100 -22.37 12.95 10.21
N LYS A 101 -21.99 13.16 8.93
CA LYS A 101 -21.57 12.09 8.03
C LYS A 101 -20.22 11.53 8.48
N ALA A 102 -19.27 12.41 8.80
CA ALA A 102 -17.93 12.03 9.21
C ALA A 102 -17.95 11.16 10.48
N ARG A 103 -18.70 11.56 11.51
CA ARG A 103 -18.83 10.78 12.75
C ARG A 103 -19.26 9.34 12.53
N LYS A 104 -20.18 9.12 11.60
CA LYS A 104 -20.64 7.78 11.24
C LYS A 104 -19.64 7.03 10.37
N HIS A 105 -19.10 7.71 9.37
CA HIS A 105 -18.26 7.07 8.34
C HIS A 105 -16.90 6.65 8.91
N PHE A 106 -16.30 7.48 9.75
CA PHE A 106 -14.98 7.21 10.35
C PHE A 106 -15.01 6.22 11.54
N GLU A 107 -16.17 5.64 11.86
CA GLU A 107 -16.22 4.46 12.74
C GLU A 107 -15.36 3.30 12.20
N GLU A 108 -15.11 3.26 10.87
CA GLU A 108 -14.25 2.28 10.22
C GLU A 108 -12.75 2.41 10.58
N VAL A 109 -12.31 3.57 11.06
CA VAL A 109 -10.90 3.82 11.43
C VAL A 109 -10.45 2.91 12.57
N LYS A 110 -11.30 2.65 13.57
CA LYS A 110 -10.92 1.79 14.72
C LYS A 110 -10.63 0.33 14.32
N PRO A 111 -11.53 -0.38 13.61
CA PRO A 111 -11.22 -1.72 13.13
C PRO A 111 -10.06 -1.74 12.10
N MET A 112 -9.85 -0.68 11.32
CA MET A 112 -8.68 -0.54 10.46
C MET A 112 -7.39 -0.49 11.30
N MET A 113 -7.33 0.37 12.32
CA MET A 113 -6.17 0.46 13.21
C MET A 113 -5.89 -0.86 13.92
N ASP A 114 -6.92 -1.57 14.37
CA ASP A 114 -6.74 -2.88 14.99
C ASP A 114 -6.14 -3.90 14.02
N CYS A 115 -6.61 -3.92 12.77
CA CYS A 115 -6.05 -4.77 11.73
C CYS A 115 -4.60 -4.41 11.41
N PHE A 116 -4.33 -3.15 11.10
CA PHE A 116 -3.00 -2.69 10.68
C PHE A 116 -1.96 -2.87 11.78
N GLN A 117 -2.29 -2.51 13.02
CA GLN A 117 -1.38 -2.75 14.14
C GLN A 117 -1.11 -4.25 14.40
N SER A 118 -2.10 -5.11 14.16
CA SER A 118 -1.90 -6.55 14.31
C SER A 118 -1.02 -7.17 13.21
N LYS A 119 -1.02 -6.58 12.01
CA LYS A 119 -0.32 -7.10 10.82
C LYS A 119 1.03 -6.42 10.58
N PHE A 120 1.14 -5.14 10.92
CA PHE A 120 2.27 -4.28 10.54
C PHE A 120 2.98 -3.65 11.73
N GLY A 121 2.52 -3.89 12.96
CA GLY A 121 3.08 -3.31 14.19
C GLY A 121 2.41 -2.00 14.61
N GLU A 122 2.81 -1.51 15.78
CA GLU A 122 2.25 -0.30 16.38
C GLU A 122 2.30 0.89 15.41
N TYR A 123 1.25 1.73 15.44
CA TYR A 123 1.18 2.95 14.64
C TYR A 123 2.48 3.76 14.77
N PRO A 124 3.19 4.03 13.66
CA PRO A 124 4.57 4.50 13.71
C PRO A 124 4.73 5.92 14.28
N PHE A 125 3.71 6.75 14.19
CA PHE A 125 3.74 8.18 14.54
C PHE A 125 2.84 8.51 15.74
N LYS A 126 2.79 7.65 16.73
CA LYS A 126 1.91 7.78 17.90
C LYS A 126 2.10 9.11 18.63
N GLU A 127 3.31 9.65 18.68
CA GLU A 127 3.61 10.94 19.28
C GLU A 127 2.94 12.11 18.55
N ASP A 128 2.79 11.99 17.23
CA ASP A 128 2.18 12.99 16.36
C ASP A 128 0.65 12.82 16.24
N GLY A 129 0.12 11.65 16.64
CA GLY A 129 -1.29 11.29 16.54
C GLY A 129 -1.72 11.00 15.11
N TYR A 130 -2.87 10.35 14.96
CA TYR A 130 -3.46 10.07 13.66
C TYR A 130 -4.56 11.08 13.35
N LYS A 131 -4.56 11.63 12.14
CA LYS A 131 -5.61 12.54 11.68
C LYS A 131 -6.14 12.17 10.29
N LEU A 132 -7.46 12.33 10.11
CA LEU A 132 -8.06 12.50 8.79
C LEU A 132 -8.49 13.96 8.63
N VAL A 133 -8.10 14.57 7.52
CA VAL A 133 -8.40 15.96 7.21
C VAL A 133 -9.20 16.01 5.92
N GLU A 134 -10.45 16.51 5.99
CA GLU A 134 -11.28 16.66 4.79
C GLU A 134 -10.67 17.68 3.84
N THR A 135 -10.49 17.27 2.58
CA THR A 135 -9.86 18.08 1.53
C THR A 135 -10.72 18.14 0.26
N PRO A 136 -10.49 19.13 -0.62
CA PRO A 136 -11.23 19.24 -1.89
C PRO A 136 -10.72 18.30 -2.99
N TYR A 137 -9.71 17.48 -2.71
CA TYR A 137 -9.18 16.41 -3.57
C TYR A 137 -9.36 15.05 -2.89
N LEU A 138 -9.21 13.97 -3.65
CA LEU A 138 -9.65 12.63 -3.27
C LEU A 138 -8.98 12.07 -2.02
N GLY A 139 -7.66 12.08 -1.97
CA GLY A 139 -6.83 11.59 -0.87
C GLY A 139 -5.36 11.87 -1.11
N MET A 140 -4.58 11.80 -0.05
CA MET A 140 -3.13 11.90 -0.06
C MET A 140 -2.58 11.44 1.29
N GLU A 141 -1.47 10.73 1.28
CA GLU A 141 -0.85 10.08 2.43
C GLU A 141 -0.10 11.00 3.39
N HIS A 142 -0.39 12.29 3.45
CA HIS A 142 0.36 13.23 4.30
C HIS A 142 0.51 12.71 5.74
N GLN A 143 1.75 12.44 6.16
CA GLN A 143 2.08 11.83 7.45
C GLN A 143 1.35 12.50 8.61
N SER A 144 0.65 11.72 9.44
CA SER A 144 -0.14 12.18 10.58
C SER A 144 -1.20 13.27 10.28
N ALA A 145 -1.52 13.49 9.01
CA ALA A 145 -2.54 14.43 8.53
C ALA A 145 -3.15 13.96 7.19
N VAL A 146 -3.53 12.69 7.16
CA VAL A 146 -4.05 11.98 5.98
C VAL A 146 -5.20 12.76 5.37
N ALA A 147 -5.08 13.10 4.08
CA ALA A 147 -6.11 13.85 3.36
C ALA A 147 -7.27 12.94 2.94
N TYR A 148 -8.48 13.43 3.13
CA TYR A 148 -9.69 12.68 2.84
C TYR A 148 -10.68 13.49 2.00
N GLY A 149 -11.07 12.98 0.85
CA GLY A 149 -12.04 13.64 -0.05
C GLY A 149 -12.97 12.66 -0.78
N ASN A 150 -13.20 11.46 -0.22
CA ASN A 150 -14.04 10.41 -0.82
C ASN A 150 -15.56 10.64 -0.61
N ASN A 151 -15.97 11.84 -0.20
CA ASN A 151 -17.37 12.23 -0.01
C ASN A 151 -18.16 11.32 0.97
N TYR A 152 -17.47 10.63 1.87
CA TYR A 152 -18.08 9.69 2.83
C TYR A 152 -18.85 8.57 2.14
N THR A 153 -18.25 7.99 1.07
CA THR A 153 -18.80 6.88 0.31
C THR A 153 -17.88 5.65 0.42
N GLN A 154 -18.46 4.45 0.34
CA GLN A 154 -17.69 3.21 0.24
C GLN A 154 -17.08 3.06 -1.16
N GLY A 155 -15.98 2.31 -1.26
CA GLY A 155 -15.20 2.16 -2.49
C GLY A 155 -14.45 3.42 -2.89
N TYR A 156 -14.00 3.47 -4.13
CA TYR A 156 -13.31 4.61 -4.73
C TYR A 156 -14.35 5.53 -5.38
N GLN A 157 -14.78 6.57 -4.69
CA GLN A 157 -15.89 7.44 -5.12
C GLN A 157 -17.16 6.64 -5.49
N GLY A 158 -17.51 5.64 -4.68
CA GLY A 158 -18.66 4.79 -4.93
C GLY A 158 -18.42 3.67 -5.95
N ASN A 159 -17.21 3.51 -6.48
CA ASN A 159 -16.87 2.48 -7.45
C ASN A 159 -15.98 1.38 -6.81
N ASP A 160 -16.12 0.17 -7.32
CA ASP A 160 -15.25 -0.96 -6.95
C ASP A 160 -14.12 -1.12 -7.96
N LEU A 161 -12.89 -0.78 -7.57
CA LEU A 161 -11.71 -0.94 -8.42
C LEU A 161 -11.42 -2.42 -8.76
N SER A 162 -11.80 -3.34 -7.88
CA SER A 162 -11.63 -4.78 -8.13
C SER A 162 -12.71 -5.37 -9.06
N ARG A 163 -13.83 -4.67 -9.25
CA ARG A 163 -15.00 -5.14 -10.03
C ARG A 163 -15.62 -6.44 -9.51
N THR A 164 -15.42 -6.76 -8.23
CA THR A 164 -15.91 -8.00 -7.61
C THR A 164 -17.08 -7.78 -6.65
N GLY A 165 -17.41 -6.53 -6.37
CA GLY A 165 -18.35 -6.11 -5.33
C GLY A 165 -17.68 -5.98 -3.94
N VAL A 166 -16.52 -6.57 -3.74
CA VAL A 166 -15.82 -6.54 -2.44
C VAL A 166 -15.27 -5.16 -2.13
N GLY A 167 -14.77 -4.42 -3.13
CA GLY A 167 -14.26 -3.06 -2.95
C GLY A 167 -15.30 -2.03 -2.49
N LEU A 168 -16.60 -2.37 -2.49
CA LEU A 168 -17.67 -1.53 -1.93
C LEU A 168 -17.96 -1.83 -0.45
N LEU A 169 -17.20 -2.71 0.19
CA LEU A 169 -17.40 -3.05 1.61
C LEU A 169 -16.63 -2.12 2.56
N PHE A 170 -15.76 -1.25 2.05
CA PHE A 170 -14.93 -0.35 2.82
C PHE A 170 -14.68 0.97 2.07
N ASP A 171 -14.32 2.03 2.78
CA ASP A 171 -13.87 3.29 2.17
C ASP A 171 -12.42 3.15 1.69
N TYR A 172 -12.26 3.14 0.36
CA TYR A 172 -10.95 2.96 -0.27
C TYR A 172 -9.93 4.00 0.23
N ILE A 173 -10.30 5.28 0.25
CA ILE A 173 -9.38 6.36 0.63
C ILE A 173 -8.99 6.27 2.10
N THR A 174 -9.94 6.04 2.99
CA THR A 174 -9.60 5.86 4.41
C THR A 174 -8.60 4.72 4.62
N ILE A 175 -8.81 3.57 3.96
CA ILE A 175 -7.95 2.39 4.16
C ILE A 175 -6.60 2.55 3.45
N HIS A 176 -6.60 2.98 2.19
CA HIS A 176 -5.40 3.14 1.38
C HIS A 176 -4.47 4.22 1.97
N GLU A 177 -4.95 5.44 2.11
CA GLU A 177 -4.12 6.56 2.57
C GLU A 177 -3.62 6.35 4.02
N SER A 178 -4.39 5.66 4.87
CA SER A 178 -3.92 5.30 6.19
C SER A 178 -2.89 4.17 6.19
N GLY A 179 -2.91 3.28 5.21
CA GLY A 179 -1.90 2.24 5.00
C GLY A 179 -0.52 2.82 4.74
N HIS A 180 -0.46 3.97 4.10
CA HIS A 180 0.76 4.71 3.83
C HIS A 180 1.50 5.16 5.11
N GLU A 181 0.82 5.30 6.25
CA GLU A 181 1.50 5.60 7.51
C GLU A 181 2.59 4.55 7.84
N TRP A 182 2.38 3.29 7.46
CA TRP A 182 3.40 2.23 7.57
C TRP A 182 4.28 2.14 6.32
N PHE A 183 3.71 2.26 5.10
CA PHE A 183 4.39 2.02 3.82
C PHE A 183 4.32 3.26 2.92
N GLY A 184 5.34 4.10 2.99
CA GLY A 184 5.42 5.41 2.36
C GLY A 184 5.98 6.43 3.34
N ASN A 185 5.30 6.59 4.49
CA ASN A 185 5.71 7.55 5.50
C ASN A 185 6.75 6.97 6.48
N SER A 186 6.47 5.79 7.06
CA SER A 186 7.42 5.14 7.98
C SER A 186 8.51 4.36 7.24
N ILE A 187 8.17 3.73 6.13
CA ILE A 187 9.14 3.06 5.25
C ILE A 187 9.10 3.79 3.92
N THR A 188 10.06 4.65 3.69
CA THR A 188 10.13 5.53 2.52
C THR A 188 11.10 4.98 1.48
N SER A 189 10.74 5.06 0.20
CA SER A 189 11.67 4.73 -0.87
C SER A 189 12.70 5.84 -1.07
N LYS A 190 13.96 5.45 -1.29
CA LYS A 190 15.07 6.38 -1.49
C LYS A 190 14.95 7.20 -2.79
N ASP A 191 14.31 6.64 -3.79
CA ASP A 191 14.12 7.24 -5.11
C ASP A 191 12.69 6.98 -5.57
N ILE A 192 12.12 7.92 -6.28
CA ILE A 192 10.78 7.84 -6.84
C ILE A 192 10.62 6.66 -7.83
N ALA A 193 11.74 6.16 -8.36
CA ALA A 193 11.77 4.95 -9.18
C ALA A 193 11.26 3.71 -8.42
N ASP A 194 11.36 3.71 -7.09
CA ASP A 194 10.96 2.62 -6.19
C ASP A 194 9.60 2.85 -5.51
N MET A 195 8.74 3.70 -6.07
CA MET A 195 7.41 4.01 -5.50
C MET A 195 6.52 2.78 -5.28
N TRP A 196 6.82 1.64 -5.88
CA TRP A 196 6.11 0.40 -5.59
C TRP A 196 6.23 -0.04 -4.11
N ILE A 197 7.29 0.43 -3.41
CA ILE A 197 7.48 0.20 -1.97
C ILE A 197 6.38 0.94 -1.19
N HIS A 198 5.98 2.14 -1.64
CA HIS A 198 4.84 2.83 -1.08
C HIS A 198 3.53 2.15 -1.54
N GLU A 199 3.25 2.19 -2.83
CA GLU A 199 1.95 1.91 -3.39
C GLU A 199 1.59 0.41 -3.40
N GLY A 200 2.56 -0.45 -3.68
CA GLY A 200 2.35 -1.89 -3.72
C GLY A 200 2.07 -2.48 -2.33
N PHE A 201 2.83 -2.06 -1.32
CA PHE A 201 2.58 -2.47 0.05
C PHE A 201 1.29 -1.84 0.58
N THR A 202 1.01 -0.58 0.27
CA THR A 202 -0.22 0.08 0.71
C THR A 202 -1.46 -0.54 0.08
N MET A 203 -1.46 -0.82 -1.22
CA MET A 203 -2.57 -1.58 -1.81
C MET A 203 -2.70 -2.99 -1.23
N TYR A 204 -1.61 -3.59 -0.76
CA TYR A 204 -1.67 -4.86 -0.03
C TYR A 204 -2.30 -4.72 1.36
N THR A 205 -2.25 -3.52 1.98
CA THR A 205 -2.99 -3.28 3.24
C THR A 205 -4.50 -3.36 3.07
N GLU A 206 -5.03 -3.02 1.89
CA GLU A 206 -6.45 -3.20 1.57
C GLU A 206 -6.85 -4.68 1.62
N ILE A 207 -6.01 -5.57 1.01
CA ILE A 207 -6.19 -7.02 1.05
C ILE A 207 -6.16 -7.52 2.50
N ALA A 208 -5.21 -7.01 3.31
CA ALA A 208 -5.10 -7.34 4.73
C ALA A 208 -6.33 -6.88 5.52
N PHE A 209 -6.81 -5.66 5.28
CA PHE A 209 -8.02 -5.14 5.92
C PHE A 209 -9.26 -5.97 5.59
N ILE A 210 -9.45 -6.30 4.32
CA ILE A 210 -10.55 -7.16 3.87
C ILE A 210 -10.46 -8.54 4.56
N GLU A 211 -9.25 -9.10 4.67
CA GLU A 211 -9.05 -10.37 5.37
C GLU A 211 -9.43 -10.27 6.86
N CYS A 212 -9.03 -9.19 7.53
CA CYS A 212 -9.36 -8.96 8.95
C CYS A 212 -10.87 -8.81 9.17
N GLN A 213 -11.56 -8.07 8.31
CA GLN A 213 -12.96 -7.70 8.52
C GLN A 213 -13.94 -8.69 7.90
N PHE A 214 -13.60 -9.29 6.77
CA PHE A 214 -14.54 -10.05 5.94
C PHE A 214 -14.05 -11.47 5.62
N GLY A 215 -12.84 -11.82 6.03
CA GLY A 215 -12.25 -13.15 5.89
C GLY A 215 -11.42 -13.35 4.62
N TYR A 216 -10.60 -14.39 4.66
CA TYR A 216 -9.62 -14.74 3.62
C TYR A 216 -10.23 -14.88 2.22
N GLU A 217 -11.40 -15.52 2.10
CA GLU A 217 -12.02 -15.75 0.78
C GLU A 217 -12.35 -14.44 0.06
N LYS A 218 -12.92 -13.46 0.78
CA LYS A 218 -13.21 -12.14 0.19
C LYS A 218 -11.94 -11.39 -0.16
N ALA A 219 -10.91 -11.47 0.68
CA ALA A 219 -9.62 -10.87 0.39
C ALA A 219 -9.01 -11.43 -0.90
N MET A 220 -9.10 -12.74 -1.12
CA MET A 220 -8.61 -13.37 -2.35
C MET A 220 -9.47 -13.03 -3.58
N VAL A 221 -10.78 -12.87 -3.43
CA VAL A 221 -11.66 -12.39 -4.52
C VAL A 221 -11.30 -10.97 -4.90
N TYR A 222 -11.05 -10.08 -3.93
CA TYR A 222 -10.58 -8.72 -4.18
C TYR A 222 -9.24 -8.71 -4.90
N ALA A 223 -8.24 -9.45 -4.40
CA ALA A 223 -6.93 -9.58 -5.03
C ALA A 223 -7.03 -10.09 -6.48
N GLN A 224 -7.89 -11.10 -6.74
CA GLN A 224 -8.13 -11.58 -8.09
C GLN A 224 -8.71 -10.49 -9.00
N GLY A 225 -9.61 -9.67 -8.47
CA GLY A 225 -10.21 -8.56 -9.19
C GLY A 225 -9.18 -7.51 -9.62
N LEU A 226 -8.18 -7.21 -8.77
CA LEU A 226 -7.10 -6.27 -9.08
C LEU A 226 -6.28 -6.65 -10.34
N GLN A 227 -6.25 -7.93 -10.71
CA GLN A 227 -5.58 -8.38 -11.94
C GLN A 227 -6.13 -7.67 -13.19
N ASN A 228 -7.40 -7.28 -13.19
CA ASN A 228 -8.04 -6.59 -14.30
C ASN A 228 -7.58 -5.11 -14.44
N SER A 229 -6.93 -4.56 -13.45
CA SER A 229 -6.43 -3.19 -13.43
C SER A 229 -4.96 -3.08 -13.83
N VAL A 230 -4.28 -4.22 -14.02
CA VAL A 230 -2.87 -4.25 -14.44
C VAL A 230 -2.77 -4.07 -15.95
N SER A 231 -1.99 -3.08 -16.38
CA SER A 231 -1.77 -2.72 -17.79
C SER A 231 -0.57 -3.43 -18.41
N ASN A 232 0.47 -3.71 -17.61
CA ASN A 232 1.76 -4.24 -18.08
C ASN A 232 2.38 -3.41 -19.23
N ASP A 233 2.25 -2.07 -19.13
CA ASP A 233 2.70 -1.12 -20.17
C ASP A 233 4.20 -0.88 -20.13
N ARG A 234 4.79 -0.83 -18.95
CA ARG A 234 6.22 -0.65 -18.68
C ARG A 234 6.61 -1.26 -17.33
N PRO A 235 7.91 -1.38 -17.00
CA PRO A 235 8.35 -1.87 -15.70
C PRO A 235 7.79 -1.02 -14.54
N ILE A 236 7.55 -1.66 -13.41
CA ILE A 236 7.11 -0.98 -12.18
C ILE A 236 8.24 -0.10 -11.64
N ILE A 237 9.48 -0.59 -11.63
CA ILE A 237 10.64 0.20 -11.22
C ILE A 237 10.98 1.18 -12.33
N GLY A 238 11.05 2.47 -11.96
CA GLY A 238 11.43 3.56 -12.86
C GLY A 238 12.93 3.65 -13.11
N HIS A 239 13.35 4.78 -13.68
CA HIS A 239 14.77 5.10 -13.84
C HIS A 239 15.26 5.90 -12.65
N TYR A 240 16.27 5.39 -11.97
CA TYR A 240 16.85 6.07 -10.81
C TYR A 240 17.53 7.39 -11.18
N GLY A 241 17.45 8.35 -10.27
CA GLY A 241 18.15 9.64 -10.37
C GLY A 241 17.54 10.64 -11.36
N VAL A 242 16.34 10.41 -11.87
CA VAL A 242 15.66 11.27 -12.83
C VAL A 242 14.27 11.75 -12.40
N ASN A 243 13.92 11.58 -11.13
CA ASN A 243 12.61 11.94 -10.55
C ASN A 243 11.43 11.47 -11.41
N LYS A 244 11.47 10.20 -11.82
CA LYS A 244 10.42 9.59 -12.62
C LYS A 244 10.07 8.21 -12.12
N GLU A 245 8.82 8.04 -11.74
CA GLU A 245 8.24 6.74 -11.37
C GLU A 245 8.17 5.78 -12.56
N GLY A 246 8.00 4.51 -12.25
CA GLY A 246 7.71 3.46 -13.23
C GLY A 246 6.25 3.46 -13.68
N SER A 247 5.74 2.26 -13.96
CA SER A 247 4.33 2.07 -14.33
C SER A 247 3.40 2.34 -13.16
N GLY A 248 2.20 2.86 -13.44
CA GLY A 248 1.08 2.88 -12.49
C GLY A 248 0.64 1.48 -12.02
N ASP A 249 1.14 0.43 -12.66
CA ASP A 249 1.00 -0.96 -12.17
C ASP A 249 1.68 -1.19 -10.81
N MET A 250 2.46 -0.23 -10.31
CA MET A 250 3.06 -0.27 -8.97
C MET A 250 2.02 -0.54 -7.88
N TYR A 251 0.78 -0.07 -8.05
CA TYR A 251 -0.36 -0.36 -7.19
C TYR A 251 -0.81 -1.83 -7.32
N PRO A 252 -1.55 -2.22 -8.37
CA PRO A 252 -2.16 -3.54 -8.44
C PRO A 252 -1.13 -4.66 -8.62
N LYS A 253 -0.14 -4.50 -9.48
CA LYS A 253 0.87 -5.55 -9.72
C LYS A 253 1.82 -5.68 -8.54
N GLY A 254 2.12 -4.57 -7.83
CA GLY A 254 2.88 -4.59 -6.58
C GLY A 254 2.16 -5.40 -5.49
N ALA A 255 0.87 -5.12 -5.24
CA ALA A 255 0.07 -5.88 -4.29
C ALA A 255 -0.08 -7.37 -4.68
N LEU A 256 -0.26 -7.65 -5.98
CA LEU A 256 -0.36 -9.02 -6.52
C LEU A 256 0.96 -9.78 -6.42
N LEU A 257 2.10 -9.11 -6.54
CA LEU A 257 3.42 -9.70 -6.24
C LEU A 257 3.48 -10.14 -4.78
N LEU A 258 3.13 -9.27 -3.84
CA LEU A 258 3.12 -9.60 -2.40
C LEU A 258 2.17 -10.77 -2.11
N ASN A 259 0.97 -10.77 -2.68
CA ASN A 259 0.04 -11.90 -2.58
C ASN A 259 0.64 -13.19 -3.16
N THR A 260 1.32 -13.12 -4.30
CA THR A 260 2.03 -14.27 -4.90
C THR A 260 3.12 -14.80 -3.97
N LEU A 261 3.94 -13.92 -3.37
CA LEU A 261 4.98 -14.30 -2.42
C LEU A 261 4.41 -14.98 -1.17
N ARG A 262 3.27 -14.51 -0.65
CA ARG A 262 2.53 -15.18 0.43
C ARG A 262 2.25 -16.64 0.09
N HIS A 263 1.77 -16.90 -1.12
CA HIS A 263 1.43 -18.24 -1.58
C HIS A 263 2.67 -19.07 -1.98
N VAL A 264 3.76 -18.42 -2.39
CA VAL A 264 5.08 -19.06 -2.58
C VAL A 264 5.59 -19.58 -1.24
N ILE A 265 5.54 -18.78 -0.19
CA ILE A 265 5.92 -19.18 1.18
C ILE A 265 4.98 -20.25 1.74
N ASN A 266 3.69 -20.20 1.37
CA ASN A 266 2.67 -21.21 1.71
C ASN A 266 2.54 -21.50 3.22
N ASN A 267 2.66 -20.47 4.02
CA ASN A 267 2.47 -20.50 5.47
C ASN A 267 2.05 -19.10 5.91
N ASP A 268 0.76 -18.93 6.16
CA ASP A 268 0.19 -17.62 6.51
C ASP A 268 0.75 -17.05 7.82
N ALA A 269 0.97 -17.88 8.82
CA ALA A 269 1.57 -17.43 10.07
C ALA A 269 3.00 -16.90 9.85
N LYS A 270 3.80 -17.62 9.04
CA LYS A 270 5.15 -17.18 8.66
C LYS A 270 5.09 -15.91 7.81
N TRP A 271 4.15 -15.82 6.86
CA TRP A 271 3.99 -14.64 6.01
C TRP A 271 3.70 -13.38 6.83
N TRP A 272 2.69 -13.42 7.68
CA TRP A 272 2.33 -12.25 8.50
C TRP A 272 3.41 -11.89 9.52
N ALA A 273 4.09 -12.87 10.11
CA ALA A 273 5.24 -12.62 10.97
C ALA A 273 6.40 -11.95 10.20
N LEU A 274 6.60 -12.31 8.93
CA LEU A 274 7.62 -11.73 8.06
C LEU A 274 7.28 -10.29 7.67
N VAL A 275 6.02 -10.01 7.31
CA VAL A 275 5.56 -8.65 7.00
C VAL A 275 5.63 -7.73 8.22
N LEU A 276 5.23 -8.22 9.40
CA LEU A 276 5.37 -7.51 10.67
C LEU A 276 6.85 -7.19 10.95
N LYS A 277 7.72 -8.19 10.83
CA LYS A 277 9.16 -8.00 11.05
C LYS A 277 9.77 -7.00 10.06
N TYR A 278 9.33 -7.02 8.79
CA TYR A 278 9.74 -6.05 7.78
C TYR A 278 9.37 -4.63 8.21
N SER A 279 8.12 -4.42 8.59
CA SER A 279 7.64 -3.12 9.04
C SER A 279 8.38 -2.62 10.30
N GLU A 280 8.61 -3.48 11.27
CA GLU A 280 9.34 -3.12 12.50
C GLU A 280 10.83 -2.85 12.25
N THR A 281 11.48 -3.63 11.36
CA THR A 281 12.91 -3.50 11.04
C THR A 281 13.21 -2.18 10.34
N TYR A 282 12.35 -1.79 9.42
CA TYR A 282 12.56 -0.59 8.61
C TYR A 282 11.68 0.60 9.04
N LYS A 283 11.07 0.52 10.22
CA LYS A 283 10.30 1.63 10.79
C LYS A 283 11.13 2.92 10.80
N LYS A 284 10.62 3.98 10.15
CA LYS A 284 11.27 5.29 10.00
C LYS A 284 12.62 5.23 9.28
N HIS A 285 12.71 4.41 8.24
CA HIS A 285 13.90 4.27 7.41
C HIS A 285 13.60 4.54 5.94
N ILE A 286 14.60 5.09 5.27
CA ILE A 286 14.63 5.26 3.82
C ILE A 286 15.36 4.06 3.22
N ILE A 287 14.69 3.31 2.34
CA ILE A 287 15.19 2.06 1.75
C ILE A 287 15.04 2.05 0.23
N ASP A 288 15.54 1.02 -0.42
CA ASP A 288 15.39 0.77 -1.85
C ASP A 288 14.86 -0.65 -2.12
N THR A 289 14.54 -0.94 -3.38
CA THR A 289 14.07 -2.26 -3.79
C THR A 289 15.03 -3.38 -3.41
N GLN A 290 16.36 -3.16 -3.47
CA GLN A 290 17.32 -4.21 -3.13
C GLN A 290 17.25 -4.57 -1.65
N THR A 291 17.07 -3.58 -0.79
CA THR A 291 16.86 -3.77 0.65
C THR A 291 15.63 -4.65 0.92
N VAL A 292 14.53 -4.42 0.22
CA VAL A 292 13.31 -5.25 0.33
C VAL A 292 13.61 -6.68 -0.09
N VAL A 293 14.22 -6.87 -1.26
CA VAL A 293 14.53 -8.21 -1.80
C VAL A 293 15.44 -9.00 -0.85
N ASP A 294 16.50 -8.36 -0.35
CA ASP A 294 17.46 -8.99 0.56
C ASP A 294 16.80 -9.40 1.88
N PHE A 295 15.94 -8.54 2.44
CA PHE A 295 15.18 -8.85 3.63
C PHE A 295 14.29 -10.09 3.43
N PHE A 296 13.47 -10.10 2.37
CA PHE A 296 12.56 -11.21 2.13
C PHE A 296 13.31 -12.51 1.81
N ASN A 297 14.44 -12.46 1.11
CA ASN A 297 15.31 -13.63 0.90
C ASN A 297 15.83 -14.18 2.23
N GLN A 298 16.43 -13.33 3.04
CA GLN A 298 17.04 -13.71 4.31
C GLN A 298 15.99 -14.30 5.27
N GLU A 299 14.90 -13.61 5.49
CA GLU A 299 13.90 -13.98 6.49
C GLU A 299 13.02 -15.15 6.06
N SER A 300 12.77 -15.31 4.77
CA SER A 300 12.05 -16.48 4.26
C SER A 300 12.92 -17.73 4.18
N GLY A 301 14.25 -17.54 4.03
CA GLY A 301 15.19 -18.60 3.72
C GLY A 301 15.07 -19.13 2.28
N MET A 302 14.46 -18.34 1.38
CA MET A 302 14.22 -18.69 -0.02
C MET A 302 14.91 -17.67 -0.93
N ASN A 303 15.34 -18.09 -2.12
CA ASN A 303 15.78 -17.15 -3.15
C ASN A 303 14.56 -16.64 -3.93
N LEU A 304 14.01 -15.50 -3.50
CA LEU A 304 12.86 -14.84 -4.12
C LEU A 304 13.27 -13.81 -5.18
N THR A 305 14.57 -13.53 -5.32
CA THR A 305 15.11 -12.52 -6.26
C THR A 305 14.56 -12.66 -7.68
N PRO A 306 14.54 -13.87 -8.30
CA PRO A 306 13.99 -13.99 -9.65
C PRO A 306 12.51 -13.65 -9.74
N ILE A 307 11.73 -13.94 -8.69
CA ILE A 307 10.31 -13.61 -8.63
C ILE A 307 10.14 -12.09 -8.54
N PHE A 308 10.83 -11.41 -7.62
CA PHE A 308 10.81 -9.96 -7.54
C PHE A 308 11.20 -9.32 -8.88
N ASN A 309 12.30 -9.74 -9.49
CA ASN A 309 12.76 -9.20 -10.76
C ASN A 309 11.72 -9.34 -11.86
N GLU A 310 11.13 -10.54 -12.03
CA GLU A 310 10.16 -10.80 -13.10
C GLU A 310 8.94 -9.88 -13.00
N TYR A 311 8.44 -9.61 -11.78
CA TYR A 311 7.28 -8.73 -11.61
C TYR A 311 7.61 -7.24 -11.66
N LEU A 312 8.79 -6.84 -11.15
CA LEU A 312 9.13 -5.43 -10.97
C LEU A 312 9.85 -4.81 -12.17
N ARG A 313 10.70 -5.61 -12.86
CA ARG A 313 11.61 -5.10 -13.89
C ARG A 313 11.17 -5.40 -15.32
N TYR A 314 10.11 -6.20 -15.50
CA TYR A 314 9.61 -6.59 -16.81
C TYR A 314 8.11 -6.30 -16.94
N THR A 315 7.68 -6.07 -18.17
CA THR A 315 6.25 -5.88 -18.50
C THR A 315 5.49 -7.20 -18.51
N SER A 316 6.17 -8.32 -18.78
CA SER A 316 5.58 -9.65 -18.69
C SER A 316 5.49 -10.12 -17.23
N ILE A 317 4.62 -11.10 -17.03
CA ILE A 317 4.50 -11.86 -15.78
C ILE A 317 4.80 -13.34 -16.09
N PRO A 318 5.08 -14.18 -15.08
CA PRO A 318 5.33 -15.59 -15.32
C PRO A 318 4.19 -16.24 -16.11
N GLU A 319 4.53 -16.84 -17.27
CA GLU A 319 3.59 -17.58 -18.11
C GLU A 319 3.80 -19.09 -17.92
N LEU A 320 2.75 -19.80 -17.49
CA LEU A 320 2.81 -21.25 -17.37
C LEU A 320 2.56 -21.88 -18.73
N GLU A 321 3.60 -22.48 -19.31
CA GLU A 321 3.45 -23.28 -20.51
C GLU A 321 3.16 -24.75 -20.16
N ILE A 322 2.16 -25.32 -20.83
CA ILE A 322 1.75 -26.71 -20.68
C ILE A 322 1.81 -27.35 -22.05
N ARG A 323 2.49 -28.50 -22.17
CA ARG A 323 2.52 -29.28 -23.41
C ARG A 323 2.20 -30.75 -23.17
N LYS A 324 1.68 -31.39 -24.18
CA LYS A 324 1.58 -32.85 -24.23
C LYS A 324 2.84 -33.41 -24.90
N LYS A 325 3.49 -34.37 -24.21
CA LYS A 325 4.60 -35.13 -24.74
C LYS A 325 4.32 -36.61 -24.56
N ASP A 326 4.16 -37.31 -25.68
CA ASP A 326 3.73 -38.71 -25.74
C ASP A 326 2.38 -38.91 -24.98
N LYS A 327 2.42 -39.71 -23.91
CA LYS A 327 1.26 -39.96 -23.04
C LYS A 327 1.19 -39.06 -21.79
N ASN A 328 2.16 -38.13 -21.64
CA ASN A 328 2.30 -37.30 -20.42
C ASN A 328 2.07 -35.82 -20.75
N PHE A 329 1.85 -35.03 -19.70
CA PHE A 329 1.88 -33.58 -19.75
C PHE A 329 3.12 -33.08 -19.03
N GLU A 330 3.73 -32.02 -19.58
CA GLU A 330 4.87 -31.32 -19.00
C GLU A 330 4.53 -29.85 -18.83
N VAL A 331 5.09 -29.23 -17.80
CA VAL A 331 4.92 -27.81 -17.48
C VAL A 331 6.27 -27.12 -17.34
N ARG A 332 6.33 -25.84 -17.66
CA ARG A 332 7.47 -24.98 -17.33
C ARG A 332 7.02 -23.53 -17.16
N TRP A 333 7.85 -22.73 -16.52
CA TRP A 333 7.73 -21.30 -16.60
C TRP A 333 8.39 -20.74 -17.85
N LYS A 334 7.72 -19.80 -18.51
CA LYS A 334 8.29 -18.90 -19.50
C LYS A 334 8.37 -17.52 -18.87
N THR A 335 9.58 -17.03 -18.68
CA THR A 335 9.91 -15.78 -17.98
C THR A 335 11.10 -15.11 -18.65
N ASN A 336 11.34 -13.82 -18.32
CA ASN A 336 12.57 -13.12 -18.72
C ASN A 336 13.75 -13.57 -17.85
N GLU A 337 13.50 -13.80 -16.56
CA GLU A 337 14.52 -14.32 -15.64
C GLU A 337 14.92 -15.75 -16.00
N THR A 338 16.22 -15.97 -16.26
CA THR A 338 16.74 -17.25 -16.80
C THR A 338 16.77 -18.37 -15.76
N ASN A 339 16.96 -18.05 -14.48
CA ASN A 339 17.00 -19.00 -13.37
C ASN A 339 15.72 -18.94 -12.52
N PHE A 340 14.59 -18.79 -13.21
CA PHE A 340 13.31 -18.63 -12.54
C PHE A 340 12.81 -19.96 -11.99
N GLU A 341 12.49 -19.93 -10.70
CA GLU A 341 11.85 -21.03 -10.00
C GLU A 341 10.73 -20.47 -9.13
N MET A 342 9.54 -21.00 -9.28
CA MET A 342 8.40 -20.61 -8.47
C MET A 342 7.47 -21.82 -8.24
N PRO A 343 7.06 -22.11 -6.99
CA PRO A 343 6.05 -23.11 -6.73
C PRO A 343 4.68 -22.67 -7.27
N LEU A 344 3.89 -23.62 -7.67
CA LEU A 344 2.57 -23.45 -8.25
C LEU A 344 1.62 -24.49 -7.67
N VAL A 345 0.37 -24.13 -7.53
CA VAL A 345 -0.75 -25.05 -7.22
C VAL A 345 -1.54 -25.31 -8.50
N LEU A 346 -1.66 -26.57 -8.87
CA LEU A 346 -2.48 -27.03 -9.98
C LEU A 346 -3.68 -27.83 -9.43
N ASN A 347 -4.85 -27.55 -9.94
CA ASN A 347 -6.01 -28.43 -9.78
C ASN A 347 -6.00 -29.43 -10.94
N VAL A 348 -5.71 -30.68 -10.65
CA VAL A 348 -5.72 -31.77 -11.63
C VAL A 348 -6.82 -32.74 -11.26
N LYS A 349 -7.88 -32.82 -12.08
CA LYS A 349 -9.07 -33.66 -11.81
C LYS A 349 -9.57 -33.52 -10.35
N ASN A 350 -9.77 -32.29 -9.89
CA ASN A 350 -10.23 -31.93 -8.55
C ASN A 350 -9.25 -32.28 -7.40
N LYS A 351 -7.99 -32.62 -7.72
CA LYS A 351 -6.92 -32.75 -6.72
C LYS A 351 -5.99 -31.56 -6.81
N LYS A 352 -5.75 -30.89 -5.70
CA LYS A 352 -4.74 -29.85 -5.60
C LYS A 352 -3.35 -30.49 -5.52
N ILE A 353 -2.48 -30.13 -6.44
CA ILE A 353 -1.09 -30.55 -6.49
C ILE A 353 -0.22 -29.31 -6.41
N ARG A 354 0.64 -29.24 -5.39
CA ARG A 354 1.67 -28.21 -5.28
C ARG A 354 2.97 -28.76 -5.82
N LEU A 355 3.60 -28.05 -6.72
CA LEU A 355 4.88 -28.44 -7.30
C LEU A 355 5.73 -27.20 -7.59
N THR A 356 7.03 -27.34 -7.46
CA THR A 356 8.00 -26.33 -7.91
C THR A 356 8.24 -26.50 -9.40
N VAL A 357 8.07 -25.42 -10.15
CA VAL A 357 8.26 -25.34 -11.59
C VAL A 357 9.42 -24.38 -11.88
N THR A 358 10.23 -24.71 -12.88
CA THR A 358 11.36 -23.90 -13.38
C THR A 358 11.16 -23.55 -14.86
N ASN A 359 12.13 -22.87 -15.47
CA ASN A 359 12.16 -22.65 -16.93
C ASN A 359 12.34 -23.95 -17.74
N HIS A 360 12.66 -25.07 -17.08
CA HIS A 360 12.83 -26.38 -17.75
C HIS A 360 11.54 -27.20 -17.65
N TRP A 361 11.28 -27.96 -18.72
CA TRP A 361 10.11 -28.84 -18.78
C TRP A 361 10.13 -29.89 -17.68
N LYS A 362 9.10 -29.91 -16.86
CA LYS A 362 8.87 -30.88 -15.79
C LYS A 362 7.64 -31.70 -16.07
N LYS A 363 7.78 -33.02 -16.02
CA LYS A 363 6.68 -33.95 -16.21
C LYS A 363 5.72 -33.87 -15.05
N LEU A 364 4.42 -33.80 -15.36
CA LEU A 364 3.34 -33.95 -14.35
C LEU A 364 3.11 -35.43 -14.07
N GLU A 365 3.01 -35.77 -12.81
CA GLU A 365 2.69 -37.15 -12.41
C GLU A 365 1.18 -37.39 -12.44
N GLY A 366 0.79 -38.64 -12.71
CA GLY A 366 -0.60 -39.08 -12.73
C GLY A 366 -1.19 -39.22 -14.13
N GLU A 367 -2.32 -39.90 -14.24
CA GLU A 367 -3.07 -40.07 -15.47
C GLU A 367 -3.89 -38.84 -15.83
N ILE A 368 -3.33 -37.93 -16.62
CA ILE A 368 -3.99 -36.73 -17.13
C ILE A 368 -4.42 -37.01 -18.56
N LYS A 369 -5.71 -36.93 -18.86
CA LYS A 369 -6.26 -37.25 -20.19
C LYS A 369 -6.30 -36.04 -21.13
N SER A 370 -6.50 -34.86 -20.57
CA SER A 370 -6.65 -33.63 -21.34
C SER A 370 -5.92 -32.46 -20.64
N ILE A 371 -5.44 -31.48 -21.43
CA ILE A 371 -4.91 -30.22 -20.92
C ILE A 371 -5.98 -29.45 -20.08
N ARG A 372 -7.25 -29.64 -20.40
CA ARG A 372 -8.37 -29.04 -19.66
C ARG A 372 -8.50 -29.55 -18.22
N ASP A 373 -7.88 -30.72 -17.93
CA ASP A 373 -7.85 -31.31 -16.59
C ASP A 373 -6.82 -30.59 -15.69
N ILE A 374 -6.00 -29.66 -16.24
CA ILE A 374 -4.93 -28.95 -15.55
C ILE A 374 -5.35 -27.49 -15.41
N GLN A 375 -5.65 -27.06 -14.19
CA GLN A 375 -6.11 -25.71 -13.87
C GLN A 375 -5.16 -25.06 -12.85
N PRO A 376 -4.37 -24.06 -13.21
CA PRO A 376 -3.56 -23.34 -12.22
C PRO A 376 -4.44 -22.49 -11.29
N ASP A 377 -3.99 -22.35 -10.04
CA ASP A 377 -4.63 -21.51 -9.06
C ASP A 377 -4.28 -20.04 -9.31
N LYS A 378 -5.15 -19.35 -10.05
CA LYS A 378 -5.01 -17.91 -10.37
C LYS A 378 -5.39 -16.98 -9.23
N ILE A 379 -6.04 -17.48 -8.21
CA ILE A 379 -6.42 -16.68 -7.04
C ILE A 379 -5.18 -16.45 -6.19
N ALA A 380 -4.41 -17.52 -6.01
CA ALA A 380 -3.17 -17.51 -5.22
C ALA A 380 -2.00 -16.82 -5.95
N PHE A 381 -1.92 -16.98 -7.28
CA PHE A 381 -0.76 -16.55 -8.08
C PHE A 381 -1.20 -15.64 -9.23
N TYR A 382 -0.57 -14.47 -9.33
CA TYR A 382 -0.73 -13.59 -10.49
C TYR A 382 0.16 -14.06 -11.63
N ILE A 383 -0.39 -14.89 -12.50
CA ILE A 383 0.30 -15.58 -13.58
C ILE A 383 -0.54 -15.60 -14.85
N LYS A 384 0.14 -15.84 -15.99
CA LYS A 384 -0.47 -16.09 -17.29
C LYS A 384 -0.39 -17.59 -17.64
N TYR A 385 -1.37 -18.13 -18.37
CA TYR A 385 -1.36 -19.49 -18.94
C TYR A 385 -2.38 -19.61 -20.06
#